data_2b2c86c0f03c329c44228482e848479e
#
_entry.id   2b2c86c0f03c329c44228482e848479e
#
_cell.length_a   1.000
_cell.length_b   1.000
_cell.length_c   1.000
_cell.angle_alpha   90.00
_cell.angle_beta   90.00
_cell.angle_gamma   90.00
#
_symmetry.space_group_name_H-M   'P 1'
#
loop_
_entity.id
_entity.type
_entity.pdbx_description
1 polymer ?
#
loop_
_entity_poly.entity_id
_entity_poly.type
_entity_poly.pdbx_seq_one_letter_code
_entity_poly.pdbx_strand_id
1 'polypeptide(L)'
;MRMIFAFAALATLAACGSQEPAPEPQPTASVAAALPEPEPSLPAPDEAIFAETFAEACPDAPKVSTSICSSHGFGKQGFTCDYGLGDDEYRRNSLDLVPGDGKWVVAEPEKACAA
;
A
#
# COMPACT_ATOMS: atom_id res chain seq x y z
N MET A 1 15.29 -79.00 36.55
CA MET A 1 14.07 -78.42 37.02
C MET A 1 13.95 -77.03 36.36
N ARG A 2 13.23 -76.93 35.25
CA ARG A 2 11.91 -76.30 35.15
C ARG A 2 12.02 -74.79 35.36
N MET A 3 11.74 -73.97 34.48
CA MET A 3 10.54 -73.64 33.65
C MET A 3 10.95 -72.60 32.58
N ILE A 4 10.85 -72.87 31.40
CA ILE A 4 9.87 -72.48 30.39
C ILE A 4 8.96 -71.36 30.79
N PHE A 5 9.20 -70.20 30.22
CA PHE A 5 8.14 -69.27 29.92
C PHE A 5 8.46 -68.54 28.61
N ALA A 6 7.78 -69.07 27.63
CA ALA A 6 7.60 -68.34 26.37
C ALA A 6 6.63 -67.19 26.61
N PHE A 7 7.03 -66.04 26.26
CA PHE A 7 6.08 -64.95 26.01
C PHE A 7 6.29 -64.43 24.63
N ALA A 8 5.43 -64.91 23.79
CA ALA A 8 5.18 -64.30 22.51
C ALA A 8 4.37 -63.03 22.78
N ALA A 9 4.96 -61.89 22.55
CA ALA A 9 4.22 -60.64 22.47
C ALA A 9 4.16 -60.24 21.01
N LEU A 10 3.05 -60.54 20.41
CA LEU A 10 2.64 -59.92 19.17
C LEU A 10 2.24 -58.48 19.48
N ALA A 11 3.04 -57.60 19.02
CA ALA A 11 2.61 -56.20 18.92
C ALA A 11 2.49 -55.88 17.42
N THR A 12 1.36 -56.13 16.89
CA THR A 12 0.96 -55.57 15.62
C THR A 12 0.46 -54.16 15.83
N LEU A 13 1.32 -53.24 15.68
CA LEU A 13 0.91 -51.83 15.48
C LEU A 13 0.78 -51.60 13.98
N ALA A 14 -0.36 -51.91 13.50
CA ALA A 14 -0.84 -51.30 12.26
C ALA A 14 -1.29 -49.89 12.58
N ALA A 15 -0.38 -48.99 12.65
CA ALA A 15 -0.70 -47.60 12.55
C ALA A 15 -0.98 -47.28 11.07
N CYS A 16 -2.15 -47.64 10.63
CA CYS A 16 -2.73 -46.99 9.48
C CYS A 16 -3.01 -45.54 9.90
N GLY A 17 -2.00 -44.73 9.81
CA GLY A 17 -2.23 -43.32 9.68
C GLY A 17 -2.97 -43.11 8.36
N SER A 18 -4.28 -43.09 8.43
CA SER A 18 -5.06 -42.47 7.39
C SER A 18 -4.62 -41.00 7.41
N GLN A 19 -3.64 -40.72 6.57
CA GLN A 19 -3.51 -39.33 6.14
C GLN A 19 -4.81 -39.04 5.39
N GLU A 20 -5.71 -38.45 6.10
CA GLU A 20 -6.79 -37.74 5.50
C GLU A 20 -6.14 -36.81 4.46
N PRO A 21 -6.43 -36.96 3.18
CA PRO A 21 -5.89 -36.05 2.20
C PRO A 21 -6.26 -34.65 2.71
N ALA A 22 -5.24 -33.84 2.92
CA ALA A 22 -5.45 -32.45 3.25
C ALA A 22 -6.54 -31.92 2.31
N PRO A 23 -7.58 -31.26 2.81
CA PRO A 23 -8.63 -30.78 1.96
C PRO A 23 -7.95 -30.01 0.85
N GLU A 24 -8.14 -30.49 -0.35
CA GLU A 24 -7.67 -29.84 -1.56
C GLU A 24 -8.04 -28.37 -1.41
N PRO A 25 -7.11 -27.43 -1.50
CA PRO A 25 -7.47 -26.04 -1.38
C PRO A 25 -8.56 -25.80 -2.42
N GLN A 26 -9.75 -25.56 -1.94
CA GLN A 26 -10.85 -25.21 -2.82
C GLN A 26 -10.34 -24.09 -3.72
N PRO A 27 -10.51 -24.22 -5.03
CA PRO A 27 -10.06 -23.18 -5.92
C PRO A 27 -10.67 -21.86 -5.47
N THR A 28 -9.83 -20.99 -4.96
CA THR A 28 -10.22 -19.66 -4.53
C THR A 28 -10.55 -18.74 -5.72
N ALA A 29 -10.86 -19.35 -6.84
CA ALA A 29 -11.28 -18.63 -8.05
C ALA A 29 -12.43 -17.65 -7.82
N SER A 30 -13.30 -17.95 -6.87
CA SER A 30 -14.41 -17.04 -6.48
C SER A 30 -13.92 -15.82 -5.71
N VAL A 31 -12.75 -15.90 -5.04
CA VAL A 31 -12.18 -14.76 -4.32
C VAL A 31 -11.45 -13.83 -5.30
N ALA A 32 -10.83 -14.37 -6.34
CA ALA A 32 -10.19 -13.58 -7.37
C ALA A 32 -11.19 -12.72 -8.17
N ALA A 33 -12.42 -13.18 -8.32
CA ALA A 33 -13.48 -12.44 -9.01
C ALA A 33 -14.05 -11.27 -8.19
N ALA A 34 -13.79 -11.23 -6.89
CA ALA A 34 -14.26 -10.20 -5.97
C ALA A 34 -13.25 -9.09 -5.71
N LEU A 35 -12.01 -9.20 -6.23
CA LEU A 35 -11.06 -8.11 -6.18
C LEU A 35 -11.52 -7.02 -7.16
N PRO A 36 -11.78 -5.81 -6.68
CA PRO A 36 -12.04 -4.70 -7.58
C PRO A 36 -10.82 -4.58 -8.50
N GLU A 37 -11.09 -4.41 -9.77
CA GLU A 37 -10.07 -4.02 -10.73
C GLU A 37 -9.31 -2.85 -10.14
N PRO A 38 -7.97 -2.86 -10.10
CA PRO A 38 -7.24 -1.74 -9.55
C PRO A 38 -7.64 -0.50 -10.32
N GLU A 39 -8.27 0.43 -9.62
CA GLU A 39 -8.52 1.74 -10.21
C GLU A 39 -7.21 2.28 -10.77
N PRO A 40 -7.22 2.89 -11.96
CA PRO A 40 -6.00 3.42 -12.54
C PRO A 40 -5.34 4.34 -11.51
N SER A 41 -4.28 3.86 -10.91
CA SER A 41 -3.53 4.63 -9.94
C SER A 41 -2.85 5.79 -10.66
N LEU A 42 -3.03 6.99 -10.15
CA LEU A 42 -2.30 8.14 -10.62
C LEU A 42 -0.79 7.90 -10.45
N PRO A 43 0.05 8.33 -11.40
CA PRO A 43 1.49 8.28 -11.22
C PRO A 43 1.87 9.08 -9.97
N ALA A 44 2.92 8.65 -9.27
CA ALA A 44 3.45 9.41 -8.14
C ALA A 44 3.76 10.85 -8.57
N PRO A 45 3.36 11.85 -7.79
CA PRO A 45 3.61 13.25 -8.16
C PRO A 45 5.11 13.54 -8.11
N ASP A 46 5.64 13.92 -9.24
CA ASP A 46 6.98 14.49 -9.36
C ASP A 46 6.93 16.03 -9.20
N GLU A 47 8.07 16.67 -9.29
CA GLU A 47 8.17 18.13 -9.16
C GLU A 47 7.32 18.87 -10.21
N ALA A 48 7.26 18.37 -11.44
CA ALA A 48 6.48 19.00 -12.50
C ALA A 48 4.97 18.89 -12.25
N ILE A 49 4.51 17.68 -11.89
CA ILE A 49 3.11 17.41 -11.55
C ILE A 49 2.69 18.24 -10.33
N PHE A 50 3.56 18.32 -9.32
CA PHE A 50 3.30 19.12 -8.14
C PHE A 50 3.19 20.60 -8.47
N ALA A 51 4.15 21.16 -9.22
CA ALA A 51 4.16 22.58 -9.62
C ALA A 51 2.90 22.96 -10.41
N GLU A 52 2.47 22.11 -11.33
CA GLU A 52 1.24 22.31 -12.09
C GLU A 52 0.00 22.28 -11.19
N THR A 53 -0.11 21.26 -10.33
CA THR A 53 -1.22 21.11 -9.39
C THR A 53 -1.30 22.30 -8.43
N PHE A 54 -0.16 22.76 -7.92
CA PHE A 54 -0.10 23.91 -7.04
C PHE A 54 -0.52 25.20 -7.76
N ALA A 55 -0.04 25.42 -8.98
CA ALA A 55 -0.40 26.60 -9.78
C ALA A 55 -1.89 26.64 -10.13
N GLU A 56 -2.52 25.50 -10.38
CA GLU A 56 -3.97 25.42 -10.58
C GLU A 56 -4.75 25.78 -9.30
N ALA A 57 -4.28 25.32 -8.14
CA ALA A 57 -4.94 25.57 -6.86
C ALA A 57 -4.70 27.00 -6.37
N CYS A 58 -3.51 27.54 -6.60
CA CYS A 58 -3.06 28.84 -6.09
C CYS A 58 -2.51 29.73 -7.22
N PRO A 59 -3.35 30.22 -8.14
CA PRO A 59 -2.90 30.96 -9.33
C PRO A 59 -2.17 32.26 -9.02
N ASP A 60 -2.43 32.86 -7.86
CA ASP A 60 -1.81 34.13 -7.42
C ASP A 60 -0.54 33.91 -6.59
N ALA A 61 -0.19 32.66 -6.28
CA ALA A 61 1.01 32.34 -5.52
C ALA A 61 2.28 32.39 -6.40
N PRO A 62 3.46 32.62 -5.80
CA PRO A 62 4.72 32.46 -6.50
C PRO A 62 4.89 31.06 -7.05
N LYS A 63 5.70 30.92 -8.09
CA LYS A 63 5.99 29.60 -8.66
C LYS A 63 6.75 28.72 -7.67
N VAL A 64 6.48 27.42 -7.74
CA VAL A 64 7.28 26.42 -7.04
C VAL A 64 8.71 26.43 -7.56
N SER A 65 9.67 26.61 -6.68
CA SER A 65 11.10 26.60 -7.02
C SER A 65 11.73 25.24 -6.86
N THR A 66 11.25 24.47 -5.90
CA THR A 66 11.69 23.09 -5.60
C THR A 66 10.59 22.36 -4.86
N SER A 67 10.48 21.05 -5.06
CA SER A 67 9.56 20.23 -4.29
C SER A 67 10.04 18.80 -4.16
N ILE A 68 9.56 18.12 -3.12
CA ILE A 68 9.70 16.68 -2.93
C ILE A 68 8.42 16.14 -2.31
N CYS A 69 7.86 15.10 -2.89
CA CYS A 69 6.65 14.46 -2.41
C CYS A 69 6.95 13.09 -1.83
N SER A 70 6.41 12.81 -0.67
CA SER A 70 6.54 11.54 0.04
C SER A 70 5.18 10.89 0.24
N SER A 71 5.07 9.62 -0.08
CA SER A 71 3.83 8.86 0.11
C SER A 71 3.43 8.80 1.58
N HIS A 72 2.13 8.83 1.86
CA HIS A 72 1.58 8.59 3.21
C HIS A 72 1.79 7.17 3.73
N GLY A 73 2.33 6.27 2.89
CA GLY A 73 2.62 4.89 3.24
C GLY A 73 1.58 3.88 2.76
N PHE A 74 1.79 2.63 3.13
CA PHE A 74 0.95 1.53 2.68
C PHE A 74 -0.52 1.67 3.10
N GLY A 75 -1.41 1.44 2.15
CA GLY A 75 -2.86 1.49 2.38
C GLY A 75 -3.43 2.89 2.54
N LYS A 76 -2.61 3.93 2.40
CA LYS A 76 -3.06 5.32 2.42
C LYS A 76 -2.87 5.94 1.04
N GLN A 77 -3.87 6.65 0.59
CA GLN A 77 -3.77 7.42 -0.63
C GLN A 77 -3.27 8.83 -0.32
N GLY A 78 -2.46 9.37 -1.21
CA GLY A 78 -1.96 10.72 -1.08
C GLY A 78 -0.47 10.82 -0.81
N PHE A 79 0.01 12.05 -0.91
CA PHE A 79 1.39 12.44 -0.72
C PHE A 79 1.47 13.72 0.08
N THR A 80 2.45 13.80 0.97
CA THR A 80 2.87 15.08 1.56
C THR A 80 4.01 15.62 0.72
N CYS A 81 3.85 16.85 0.23
CA CYS A 81 4.85 17.53 -0.57
C CYS A 81 5.44 18.70 0.19
N ASP A 82 6.75 18.69 0.37
CA ASP A 82 7.51 19.83 0.90
C ASP A 82 8.05 20.66 -0.25
N TYR A 83 7.89 21.97 -0.20
CA TYR A 83 8.18 22.82 -1.35
C TYR A 83 8.68 24.22 -0.96
N GLY A 84 9.41 24.83 -1.88
CA GLY A 84 9.81 26.22 -1.86
C GLY A 84 9.06 27.05 -2.91
N LEU A 85 8.94 28.34 -2.69
CA LEU A 85 8.25 29.29 -3.56
C LEU A 85 9.16 30.44 -3.99
N GLY A 86 9.00 30.89 -5.23
CA GLY A 86 9.73 32.03 -5.77
C GLY A 86 11.23 31.79 -5.81
N ASP A 87 12.00 32.63 -5.12
CA ASP A 87 13.46 32.53 -5.04
C ASP A 87 13.96 31.68 -3.86
N ASP A 88 13.03 31.08 -3.10
CA ASP A 88 13.38 30.21 -1.97
C ASP A 88 13.80 28.82 -2.48
N GLU A 89 15.06 28.51 -2.29
CA GLU A 89 15.63 27.20 -2.63
C GLU A 89 15.34 26.12 -1.56
N TYR A 90 14.76 26.53 -0.44
CA TYR A 90 14.44 25.65 0.67
C TYR A 90 12.98 25.24 0.65
N ARG A 91 12.72 24.00 1.01
CA ARG A 91 11.35 23.45 1.11
C ARG A 91 10.78 23.74 2.50
N ARG A 92 10.33 24.96 2.72
CA ARG A 92 9.81 25.42 4.01
C ARG A 92 8.31 25.30 4.16
N ASN A 93 7.62 25.03 3.07
CA ASN A 93 6.19 24.84 3.04
C ASN A 93 5.87 23.37 2.86
N SER A 94 4.73 22.95 3.36
CA SER A 94 4.25 21.57 3.23
C SER A 94 2.75 21.55 2.99
N LEU A 95 2.31 20.68 2.10
CA LEU A 95 0.89 20.43 1.86
C LEU A 95 0.66 18.98 1.46
N ASP A 96 -0.60 18.54 1.53
CA ASP A 96 -1.00 17.22 1.11
C ASP A 96 -1.68 17.24 -0.26
N LEU A 97 -1.27 16.32 -1.12
CA LEU A 97 -1.96 15.97 -2.35
C LEU A 97 -2.82 14.74 -2.14
N VAL A 98 -4.04 14.78 -2.63
CA VAL A 98 -4.97 13.66 -2.64
C VAL A 98 -5.45 13.39 -4.05
N PRO A 99 -5.83 12.14 -4.39
CA PRO A 99 -6.41 11.86 -5.69
C PRO A 99 -7.76 12.55 -5.81
N GLY A 100 -7.96 13.26 -6.92
CA GLY A 100 -9.23 13.82 -7.33
C GLY A 100 -9.79 13.07 -8.53
N ASP A 101 -10.53 13.76 -9.40
CA ASP A 101 -11.12 13.18 -10.62
C ASP A 101 -10.05 12.93 -11.70
N GLY A 102 -9.27 11.85 -11.55
CA GLY A 102 -8.25 11.47 -12.51
C GLY A 102 -6.95 12.29 -12.45
N LYS A 103 -6.79 13.14 -11.46
CA LYS A 103 -5.57 13.93 -11.23
C LYS A 103 -5.33 14.18 -9.74
N TRP A 104 -4.13 14.63 -9.41
CA TRP A 104 -3.82 15.10 -8.06
C TRP A 104 -4.47 16.45 -7.80
N VAL A 105 -4.94 16.64 -6.56
CA VAL A 105 -5.49 17.91 -6.09
C VAL A 105 -4.90 18.23 -4.72
N VAL A 106 -4.80 19.54 -4.41
CA VAL A 106 -4.40 20.02 -3.08
C VAL A 106 -5.53 19.75 -2.10
N ALA A 107 -5.25 19.07 -0.99
CA ALA A 107 -6.27 18.68 -0.01
C ALA A 107 -6.90 19.91 0.69
N GLU A 108 -6.09 20.92 1.03
CA GLU A 108 -6.51 22.13 1.73
C GLU A 108 -6.00 23.38 0.98
N PRO A 109 -6.61 23.76 -0.17
CA PRO A 109 -6.10 24.85 -0.99
C PRO A 109 -6.08 26.19 -0.27
N GLU A 110 -7.06 26.48 0.57
CA GLU A 110 -7.12 27.73 1.33
C GLU A 110 -5.90 27.91 2.25
N LYS A 111 -5.47 26.83 2.87
CA LYS A 111 -4.31 26.81 3.75
C LYS A 111 -3.00 26.88 2.95
N ALA A 112 -2.93 26.12 1.86
CA ALA A 112 -1.75 26.08 1.00
C ALA A 112 -1.48 27.44 0.33
N CYS A 113 -2.52 28.13 -0.11
CA CYS A 113 -2.40 29.43 -0.80
C CYS A 113 -2.19 30.62 0.15
N ALA A 114 -2.37 30.41 1.45
CA ALA A 114 -2.14 31.44 2.46
C ALA A 114 -0.68 31.53 2.93
N ALA A 115 0.17 30.62 2.46
CA ALA A 115 1.58 30.53 2.85
C ALA A 115 2.44 31.64 2.21
#